data_cb9c026c253245e323dff9c67c0fe2bf
#
_entry.id   cb9c026c253245e323dff9c67c0fe2bf
#
_cell.length_a   1.000
_cell.length_b   1.000
_cell.length_c   1.000
_cell.angle_alpha   90.00
_cell.angle_beta   90.00
_cell.angle_gamma   90.00
#
_symmetry.space_group_name_H-M   'P 1'
#
loop_
_entity.id
_entity.type
_entity.pdbx_description
1 polymer ?
#
loop_
_entity_poly.entity_id
_entity_poly.type
_entity_poly.pdbx_seq_one_letter_code
_entity_poly.pdbx_strand_id
1 'polypeptide(L)'
;MNKRFLTIAAALSMGVALTACSSGGDEGKTGGSSVANADKPLVWYNRQPSNSSTGELDMDALNFNKDTYYVGFDANQGAELQGQMIKEYIEKNIDTLDRNGDGVIGYVLAIGDVGHNDSIARTRGVRKALGTAVEKDGEIVSDPAGINNDGKSKSVQDGSLEINGKTYTVRELASQEMKNSSGATWDAATAGNTIGTWTASFGDEVDVVASNNDGMGMSMFNAW
;
A
#
# COMPACT_ATOMS: atom_id res chain seq x y z
N MET A 1 -19.53 13.21 -36.28
CA MET A 1 -19.02 13.07 -34.93
C MET A 1 -18.95 14.45 -34.30
N ASN A 2 -19.76 14.70 -33.30
CA ASN A 2 -20.07 16.02 -32.78
C ASN A 2 -18.90 16.63 -31.98
N LYS A 3 -18.44 17.80 -32.38
CA LYS A 3 -17.41 18.61 -31.70
C LYS A 3 -17.70 18.89 -30.21
N ARG A 4 -18.91 18.60 -29.75
CA ARG A 4 -19.32 18.75 -28.33
C ARG A 4 -18.72 17.70 -27.40
N PHE A 5 -18.37 16.52 -27.89
CA PHE A 5 -17.75 15.46 -27.07
C PHE A 5 -16.28 15.74 -26.74
N LEU A 6 -15.58 16.43 -27.64
CA LEU A 6 -14.15 16.72 -27.44
C LEU A 6 -13.92 17.83 -26.38
N THR A 7 -14.88 18.72 -26.22
CA THR A 7 -14.80 19.84 -25.25
C THR A 7 -15.05 19.35 -23.82
N ILE A 8 -15.85 18.30 -23.63
CA ILE A 8 -16.13 17.72 -22.31
C ILE A 8 -14.91 16.95 -21.77
N ALA A 9 -14.19 16.23 -22.65
CA ALA A 9 -12.99 15.51 -22.27
C ALA A 9 -11.83 16.43 -21.84
N ALA A 10 -11.70 17.61 -22.48
CA ALA A 10 -10.68 18.60 -22.13
C ALA A 10 -10.98 19.33 -20.81
N ALA A 11 -12.26 19.52 -20.47
CA ALA A 11 -12.66 20.14 -19.20
C ALA A 11 -12.48 19.19 -18.01
N LEU A 12 -12.65 17.88 -18.19
CA LEU A 12 -12.41 16.90 -17.15
C LEU A 12 -10.91 16.76 -16.81
N SER A 13 -10.03 16.86 -17.80
CA SER A 13 -8.58 16.75 -17.57
C SER A 13 -8.00 17.96 -16.81
N MET A 14 -8.60 19.13 -16.87
CA MET A 14 -8.16 20.30 -16.11
C MET A 14 -8.73 20.37 -14.69
N GLY A 15 -9.85 19.73 -14.41
CA GLY A 15 -10.45 19.68 -13.06
C GLY A 15 -9.70 18.77 -12.08
N VAL A 16 -9.05 17.74 -12.58
CA VAL A 16 -8.33 16.74 -11.75
C VAL A 16 -6.94 17.22 -11.33
N ALA A 17 -6.32 18.14 -12.09
CA ALA A 17 -5.00 18.66 -11.73
C ALA A 17 -5.00 19.62 -10.52
N LEU A 18 -6.16 20.10 -10.09
CA LEU A 18 -6.27 21.10 -9.01
C LEU A 18 -6.53 20.48 -7.61
N THR A 19 -6.86 19.22 -7.53
CA THR A 19 -7.12 18.55 -6.23
C THR A 19 -5.93 17.74 -5.69
N ALA A 20 -4.86 17.60 -6.45
CA ALA A 20 -3.66 16.86 -6.02
C ALA A 20 -2.66 17.70 -5.18
N CYS A 21 -2.87 19.00 -5.00
CA CYS A 21 -1.96 19.90 -4.28
C CYS A 21 -2.69 20.77 -3.26
N SER A 22 -3.29 20.17 -2.24
CA SER A 22 -3.70 20.88 -1.04
C SER A 22 -3.11 20.20 0.18
N SER A 23 -1.84 20.50 0.42
CA SER A 23 -1.23 20.35 1.73
C SER A 23 -1.55 21.63 2.52
N GLY A 24 -2.49 21.55 3.46
CA GLY A 24 -2.79 22.67 4.35
C GLY A 24 -4.11 22.44 5.05
N GLY A 25 -4.03 22.15 6.35
CA GLY A 25 -5.14 21.74 7.19
C GLY A 25 -6.38 22.59 7.02
N ASP A 26 -7.45 21.90 6.75
CA ASP A 26 -8.77 22.25 7.26
C ASP A 26 -9.64 21.01 7.32
N GLU A 27 -10.43 20.91 8.35
CA GLU A 27 -11.18 19.72 8.71
C GLU A 27 -12.19 19.32 7.62
N GLY A 28 -12.05 18.12 7.07
CA GLY A 28 -13.20 17.28 6.70
C GLY A 28 -14.04 17.70 5.50
N LYS A 29 -13.51 18.46 4.53
CA LYS A 29 -14.23 18.69 3.28
C LYS A 29 -13.49 18.07 2.09
N THR A 30 -13.97 16.94 1.69
CA THR A 30 -13.55 16.21 0.49
C THR A 30 -13.63 17.08 -0.77
N GLY A 31 -12.72 16.84 -1.73
CA GLY A 31 -12.65 17.57 -2.99
C GLY A 31 -13.96 17.63 -3.81
N GLY A 32 -14.95 16.79 -3.46
CA GLY A 32 -16.30 16.82 -4.03
C GLY A 32 -17.09 18.08 -3.66
N SER A 33 -16.82 18.70 -2.50
CA SER A 33 -17.55 19.90 -2.03
C SER A 33 -17.19 21.17 -2.80
N SER A 34 -16.09 21.19 -3.53
CA SER A 34 -15.68 22.32 -4.37
C SER A 34 -16.26 22.30 -5.79
N VAL A 35 -16.93 21.21 -6.18
CA VAL A 35 -17.69 21.14 -7.43
C VAL A 35 -19.05 21.77 -7.19
N ALA A 36 -19.12 23.09 -7.27
CA ALA A 36 -20.25 23.91 -6.87
C ALA A 36 -21.55 23.73 -7.69
N ASN A 37 -21.62 22.73 -8.56
CA ASN A 37 -22.79 22.40 -9.37
C ASN A 37 -23.15 20.93 -9.17
N ALA A 38 -23.87 20.68 -8.11
CA ALA A 38 -24.30 19.36 -7.67
C ALA A 38 -25.15 18.56 -8.67
N ASP A 39 -25.56 19.16 -9.77
CA ASP A 39 -26.34 18.55 -10.86
C ASP A 39 -25.45 18.04 -12.04
N LYS A 40 -24.13 18.17 -11.93
CA LYS A 40 -23.19 17.69 -12.95
C LYS A 40 -22.74 16.26 -12.66
N PRO A 41 -22.59 15.41 -13.70
CA PRO A 41 -21.95 14.12 -13.54
C PRO A 41 -20.51 14.27 -13.03
N LEU A 42 -20.16 13.49 -12.00
CA LEU A 42 -18.81 13.42 -11.45
C LEU A 42 -18.26 12.00 -11.66
N VAL A 43 -17.07 11.90 -12.25
CA VAL A 43 -16.38 10.62 -12.40
C VAL A 43 -15.03 10.70 -11.69
N TRP A 44 -14.91 9.93 -10.63
CA TRP A 44 -13.63 9.62 -10.03
C TRP A 44 -12.95 8.52 -10.87
N TYR A 45 -11.66 8.63 -11.11
CA TYR A 45 -10.93 7.60 -11.85
C TYR A 45 -9.55 7.35 -11.27
N ASN A 46 -9.00 6.17 -11.51
CA ASN A 46 -7.71 5.70 -11.03
C ASN A 46 -7.68 5.53 -9.49
N ARG A 47 -7.73 6.63 -8.73
CA ARG A 47 -7.72 6.60 -7.27
C ARG A 47 -9.14 6.73 -6.74
N GLN A 48 -9.55 5.79 -5.90
CA GLN A 48 -10.80 5.92 -5.16
C GLN A 48 -10.72 7.11 -4.19
N PRO A 49 -11.81 7.88 -4.00
CA PRO A 49 -11.86 8.85 -2.93
C PRO A 49 -11.78 8.11 -1.58
N SER A 50 -10.84 8.52 -0.75
CA SER A 50 -10.55 7.86 0.52
C SER A 50 -10.31 8.87 1.61
N ASN A 51 -10.64 8.49 2.84
CA ASN A 51 -10.27 9.23 4.02
C ASN A 51 -8.74 9.22 4.16
N SER A 52 -8.13 10.40 4.25
CA SER A 52 -6.68 10.55 4.29
C SER A 52 -6.04 9.98 5.56
N SER A 53 -6.81 9.82 6.62
CA SER A 53 -6.31 9.31 7.91
C SER A 53 -6.44 7.79 8.04
N THR A 54 -7.53 7.21 7.50
CA THR A 54 -7.82 5.77 7.65
C THR A 54 -7.54 4.97 6.38
N GLY A 55 -7.46 5.63 5.22
CA GLY A 55 -7.38 4.99 3.91
C GLY A 55 -8.68 4.31 3.47
N GLU A 56 -9.75 4.44 4.25
CA GLU A 56 -11.06 3.88 3.95
C GLU A 56 -11.77 4.67 2.85
N LEU A 57 -12.72 4.02 2.19
CA LEU A 57 -13.50 4.61 1.14
C LEU A 57 -14.31 5.80 1.64
N ASP A 58 -14.22 6.93 0.97
CA ASP A 58 -15.02 8.12 1.26
C ASP A 58 -16.40 7.98 0.59
N MET A 59 -17.36 7.48 1.35
CA MET A 59 -18.72 7.26 0.86
C MET A 59 -19.46 8.59 0.58
N ASP A 60 -19.15 9.67 1.28
CA ASP A 60 -19.75 10.98 1.04
C ASP A 60 -19.29 11.54 -0.32
N ALA A 61 -18.03 11.38 -0.65
CA ALA A 61 -17.52 11.75 -1.95
C ALA A 61 -18.10 10.90 -3.09
N LEU A 62 -18.32 9.60 -2.86
CA LEU A 62 -18.94 8.70 -3.83
C LEU A 62 -20.44 8.92 -4.00
N ASN A 63 -21.13 9.35 -2.94
CA ASN A 63 -22.56 9.65 -2.95
C ASN A 63 -22.85 11.16 -3.11
N PHE A 64 -21.89 11.93 -3.61
CA PHE A 64 -22.03 13.37 -3.75
C PHE A 64 -23.30 13.79 -4.52
N ASN A 65 -23.63 13.08 -5.59
CA ASN A 65 -24.92 13.16 -6.29
C ASN A 65 -25.25 11.82 -6.98
N LYS A 66 -26.47 11.72 -7.53
CA LYS A 66 -26.94 10.52 -8.23
C LYS A 66 -26.15 10.14 -9.48
N ASP A 67 -25.39 11.06 -10.04
CA ASP A 67 -24.57 10.89 -11.24
C ASP A 67 -23.07 10.91 -10.89
N THR A 68 -22.70 10.43 -9.69
CA THR A 68 -21.33 10.23 -9.26
C THR A 68 -20.92 8.77 -9.50
N TYR A 69 -19.77 8.60 -10.14
CA TYR A 69 -19.24 7.28 -10.51
C TYR A 69 -17.77 7.17 -10.11
N TYR A 70 -17.34 5.94 -9.82
CA TYR A 70 -15.93 5.60 -9.72
C TYR A 70 -15.55 4.55 -10.77
N VAL A 71 -14.46 4.83 -11.48
CA VAL A 71 -13.88 3.91 -12.47
C VAL A 71 -12.42 3.67 -12.10
N GLY A 72 -12.14 2.54 -11.53
CA GLY A 72 -10.81 2.18 -11.08
C GLY A 72 -10.79 0.74 -10.54
N PHE A 73 -9.71 0.40 -9.84
CA PHE A 73 -9.59 -0.91 -9.22
C PHE A 73 -9.87 -0.81 -7.71
N ASP A 74 -10.30 -1.89 -7.11
CA ASP A 74 -10.45 -1.97 -5.65
C ASP A 74 -9.07 -2.25 -5.02
N ALA A 75 -8.52 -1.23 -4.35
CA ALA A 75 -7.22 -1.31 -3.70
C ALA A 75 -7.19 -2.39 -2.60
N ASN A 76 -8.29 -2.60 -1.89
CA ASN A 76 -8.38 -3.60 -0.83
C ASN A 76 -8.38 -5.02 -1.41
N GLN A 77 -9.16 -5.26 -2.47
CA GLN A 77 -9.16 -6.55 -3.17
C GLN A 77 -7.75 -6.87 -3.71
N GLY A 78 -7.09 -5.91 -4.36
CA GLY A 78 -5.73 -6.08 -4.86
C GLY A 78 -4.72 -6.36 -3.73
N ALA A 79 -4.89 -5.73 -2.59
CA ALA A 79 -4.07 -5.92 -1.41
C ALA A 79 -4.24 -7.31 -0.78
N GLU A 80 -5.48 -7.78 -0.66
CA GLU A 80 -5.78 -9.13 -0.15
C GLU A 80 -5.18 -10.20 -1.06
N LEU A 81 -5.33 -10.07 -2.37
CA LEU A 81 -4.74 -10.99 -3.34
C LEU A 81 -3.21 -10.99 -3.27
N GLN A 82 -2.57 -9.82 -3.15
CA GLN A 82 -1.12 -9.74 -3.00
C GLN A 82 -0.65 -10.44 -1.73
N GLY A 83 -1.29 -10.18 -0.61
CA GLY A 83 -0.97 -10.82 0.67
C GLY A 83 -1.14 -12.35 0.61
N GLN A 84 -2.23 -12.81 0.01
CA GLN A 84 -2.49 -14.24 -0.18
C GLN A 84 -1.42 -14.90 -1.09
N MET A 85 -1.06 -14.26 -2.20
CA MET A 85 -0.02 -14.78 -3.11
C MET A 85 1.33 -14.92 -2.41
N ILE A 86 1.72 -13.94 -1.58
CA ILE A 86 2.97 -14.01 -0.80
C ILE A 86 2.90 -15.17 0.20
N LYS A 87 1.81 -15.29 0.94
CA LYS A 87 1.60 -16.39 1.89
C LYS A 87 1.67 -17.75 1.19
N GLU A 88 0.96 -17.94 0.09
CA GLU A 88 0.99 -19.20 -0.68
C GLU A 88 2.40 -19.51 -1.21
N TYR A 89 3.15 -18.50 -1.61
CA TYR A 89 4.54 -18.69 -2.04
C TYR A 89 5.41 -19.19 -0.89
N ILE A 90 5.28 -18.59 0.30
CA ILE A 90 5.98 -19.04 1.49
C ILE A 90 5.63 -20.50 1.80
N GLU A 91 4.34 -20.84 1.85
CA GLU A 91 3.87 -22.19 2.16
C GLU A 91 4.40 -23.25 1.18
N LYS A 92 4.47 -22.92 -0.11
CA LYS A 92 4.96 -23.82 -1.17
C LYS A 92 6.47 -24.00 -1.19
N ASN A 93 7.23 -23.01 -0.70
CA ASN A 93 8.69 -22.99 -0.83
C ASN A 93 9.42 -23.00 0.52
N ILE A 94 8.74 -23.36 1.58
CA ILE A 94 9.26 -23.25 2.95
C ILE A 94 10.61 -23.95 3.15
N ASP A 95 10.81 -25.10 2.51
CA ASP A 95 12.03 -25.91 2.66
C ASP A 95 13.30 -25.21 2.13
N THR A 96 13.13 -24.17 1.30
CA THR A 96 14.24 -23.41 0.71
C THR A 96 14.22 -21.94 1.12
N LEU A 97 13.15 -21.50 1.75
CA LEU A 97 12.93 -20.09 2.07
C LEU A 97 13.52 -19.73 3.43
N ASP A 98 13.32 -20.55 4.45
CA ASP A 98 13.97 -20.44 5.77
C ASP A 98 15.45 -20.83 5.61
N ARG A 99 16.27 -19.89 5.09
CA ARG A 99 17.64 -20.18 4.64
C ARG A 99 18.61 -20.43 5.80
N ASN A 100 18.39 -19.78 6.92
CA ASN A 100 19.20 -19.96 8.13
C ASN A 100 18.69 -21.10 9.03
N GLY A 101 17.48 -21.62 8.75
CA GLY A 101 16.89 -22.76 9.45
C GLY A 101 16.43 -22.47 10.88
N ASP A 102 16.19 -21.21 11.22
CA ASP A 102 15.83 -20.79 12.57
C ASP A 102 14.32 -20.91 12.87
N GLY A 103 13.49 -21.19 11.86
CA GLY A 103 12.04 -21.30 11.97
C GLY A 103 11.34 -19.94 12.00
N VAL A 104 12.05 -18.89 11.62
CA VAL A 104 11.51 -17.53 11.44
C VAL A 104 11.57 -17.18 9.95
N ILE A 105 10.46 -16.73 9.40
CA ILE A 105 10.39 -16.19 8.05
C ILE A 105 10.47 -14.67 8.16
N GLY A 106 11.65 -14.14 7.91
CA GLY A 106 11.93 -12.72 7.94
C GLY A 106 11.58 -12.04 6.61
N TYR A 107 10.79 -10.97 6.64
CA TYR A 107 10.51 -10.22 5.43
C TYR A 107 10.79 -8.73 5.60
N VAL A 108 11.06 -8.07 4.48
CA VAL A 108 11.18 -6.61 4.38
C VAL A 108 10.11 -6.07 3.42
N LEU A 109 9.62 -4.84 3.65
CA LEU A 109 8.50 -4.28 2.91
C LEU A 109 8.82 -2.88 2.36
N ALA A 110 8.83 -2.75 1.03
CA ALA A 110 8.93 -1.47 0.35
C ALA A 110 7.56 -0.80 0.23
N ILE A 111 7.37 0.29 0.97
CA ILE A 111 6.15 1.09 0.98
C ILE A 111 6.27 2.20 -0.07
N GLY A 112 5.25 2.37 -0.91
CA GLY A 112 5.27 3.37 -1.97
C GLY A 112 5.16 4.79 -1.44
N ASP A 113 4.02 5.11 -0.86
CA ASP A 113 3.69 6.42 -0.30
C ASP A 113 2.75 6.22 0.90
N VAL A 114 3.18 6.65 2.06
CA VAL A 114 2.44 6.44 3.32
C VAL A 114 1.08 7.14 3.36
N GLY A 115 0.86 8.15 2.52
CA GLY A 115 -0.42 8.85 2.37
C GLY A 115 -1.29 8.36 1.20
N HIS A 116 -0.83 7.37 0.43
CA HIS A 116 -1.56 6.87 -0.72
C HIS A 116 -2.43 5.66 -0.37
N ASN A 117 -3.72 5.70 -0.71
CA ASN A 117 -4.67 4.63 -0.39
C ASN A 117 -4.24 3.24 -0.85
N ASP A 118 -3.67 3.10 -2.05
CA ASP A 118 -3.18 1.81 -2.57
C ASP A 118 -2.00 1.30 -1.75
N SER A 119 -1.09 2.19 -1.34
CA SER A 119 0.05 1.85 -0.50
C SER A 119 -0.39 1.39 0.89
N ILE A 120 -1.33 2.12 1.48
CA ILE A 120 -1.96 1.78 2.76
C ILE A 120 -2.63 0.41 2.68
N ALA A 121 -3.46 0.20 1.65
CA ALA A 121 -4.16 -1.06 1.44
C ALA A 121 -3.19 -2.23 1.25
N ARG A 122 -2.19 -2.10 0.37
CA ARG A 122 -1.21 -3.16 0.07
C ARG A 122 -0.33 -3.49 1.27
N THR A 123 0.13 -2.50 2.02
CA THR A 123 0.87 -2.69 3.27
C THR A 123 0.04 -3.46 4.29
N ARG A 124 -1.23 -3.06 4.47
CA ARG A 124 -2.19 -3.75 5.34
C ARG A 124 -2.45 -5.18 4.87
N GLY A 125 -2.66 -5.39 3.58
CA GLY A 125 -2.94 -6.70 3.00
C GLY A 125 -1.81 -7.71 3.23
N VAL A 126 -0.56 -7.30 3.03
CA VAL A 126 0.62 -8.12 3.31
C VAL A 126 0.69 -8.46 4.80
N ARG A 127 0.61 -7.46 5.67
CA ARG A 127 0.69 -7.67 7.13
C ARG A 127 -0.43 -8.55 7.66
N LYS A 128 -1.67 -8.36 7.15
CA LYS A 128 -2.83 -9.20 7.52
C LYS A 128 -2.62 -10.65 7.11
N ALA A 129 -2.24 -10.90 5.86
CA ALA A 129 -2.05 -12.25 5.34
C ALA A 129 -0.93 -13.02 6.06
N LEU A 130 0.10 -12.30 6.50
CA LEU A 130 1.26 -12.85 7.21
C LEU A 130 1.08 -12.86 8.74
N GLY A 131 -0.04 -12.35 9.25
CA GLY A 131 -0.33 -12.28 10.69
C GLY A 131 0.50 -11.24 11.44
N THR A 132 1.18 -10.35 10.73
CA THR A 132 2.07 -9.33 11.34
C THR A 132 1.38 -7.99 11.58
N ALA A 133 0.13 -7.80 11.16
CA ALA A 133 -0.69 -6.66 11.54
C ALA A 133 -1.03 -6.71 13.03
N VAL A 134 -1.00 -5.56 13.71
CA VAL A 134 -1.48 -5.47 15.09
C VAL A 134 -3.00 -5.38 15.08
N GLU A 135 -3.66 -6.32 15.73
CA GLU A 135 -5.11 -6.39 15.84
C GLU A 135 -5.56 -6.12 17.28
N LYS A 136 -6.67 -5.44 17.41
CA LYS A 136 -7.38 -5.24 18.67
C LYS A 136 -8.88 -5.45 18.44
N ASP A 137 -9.48 -6.33 19.22
CA ASP A 137 -10.91 -6.66 19.13
C ASP A 137 -11.34 -7.14 17.73
N GLY A 138 -10.41 -7.78 16.96
CA GLY A 138 -10.63 -8.28 15.62
C GLY A 138 -10.47 -7.24 14.50
N GLU A 139 -10.13 -6.00 14.85
CA GLU A 139 -9.83 -4.96 13.89
C GLU A 139 -8.33 -4.66 13.85
N ILE A 140 -7.81 -4.40 12.65
CA ILE A 140 -6.42 -3.97 12.48
C ILE A 140 -6.28 -2.54 13.00
N VAL A 141 -5.55 -2.39 14.10
CA VAL A 141 -5.29 -1.10 14.76
C VAL A 141 -3.89 -0.56 14.48
N SER A 142 -3.08 -1.30 13.73
CA SER A 142 -1.79 -0.80 13.28
C SER A 142 -2.00 0.41 12.38
N ASP A 143 -1.21 1.45 12.59
CA ASP A 143 -1.08 2.52 11.61
C ASP A 143 -0.78 1.89 10.24
N PRO A 144 -1.68 2.01 9.25
CA PRO A 144 -1.49 1.38 7.94
C PRO A 144 -0.25 1.91 7.21
N ALA A 145 0.21 3.11 7.59
CA ALA A 145 1.44 3.72 7.11
C ALA A 145 2.63 3.52 8.08
N GLY A 146 2.45 2.77 9.14
CA GLY A 146 3.46 2.57 10.18
C GLY A 146 4.73 1.95 9.64
N ILE A 147 5.77 2.76 9.57
CA ILE A 147 7.10 2.34 9.15
C ILE A 147 7.76 1.54 10.28
N ASN A 148 8.40 0.44 9.93
CA ASN A 148 9.16 -0.40 10.84
C ASN A 148 10.65 -0.36 10.44
N ASN A 149 11.42 0.54 11.03
CA ASN A 149 12.82 0.72 10.68
C ASN A 149 13.79 -0.23 11.42
N ASP A 150 13.35 -0.79 12.55
CA ASP A 150 14.23 -1.53 13.45
C ASP A 150 13.61 -2.80 14.06
N GLY A 151 12.52 -3.31 13.45
CA GLY A 151 11.79 -4.47 13.97
C GLY A 151 11.02 -4.22 15.28
N LYS A 152 10.92 -2.97 15.73
CA LYS A 152 10.30 -2.61 17.03
C LYS A 152 9.11 -1.67 16.90
N SER A 153 8.62 -1.45 15.68
CA SER A 153 7.46 -0.61 15.45
C SER A 153 6.22 -1.15 16.17
N LYS A 154 5.44 -0.25 16.76
CA LYS A 154 4.12 -0.60 17.32
C LYS A 154 3.08 -0.95 16.23
N SER A 155 3.43 -0.75 14.97
CA SER A 155 2.56 -1.03 13.83
C SER A 155 2.59 -2.49 13.39
N VAL A 156 3.52 -3.28 13.92
CA VAL A 156 3.67 -4.70 13.58
C VAL A 156 3.90 -5.55 14.82
N GLN A 157 3.59 -6.83 14.69
CA GLN A 157 3.87 -7.88 15.67
C GLN A 157 4.44 -9.09 14.93
N ASP A 158 4.98 -10.07 15.66
CA ASP A 158 5.31 -11.37 15.06
C ASP A 158 4.02 -12.12 14.70
N GLY A 159 3.97 -12.63 13.48
CA GLY A 159 2.92 -13.50 12.98
C GLY A 159 3.28 -14.97 13.15
N SER A 160 2.37 -15.84 12.74
CA SER A 160 2.58 -17.31 12.81
C SER A 160 1.90 -17.98 11.61
N LEU A 161 2.61 -18.93 10.99
CA LEU A 161 2.09 -19.79 9.93
C LEU A 161 2.31 -21.25 10.27
N GLU A 162 1.25 -22.04 10.13
CA GLU A 162 1.31 -23.51 10.23
C GLU A 162 1.55 -24.11 8.84
N ILE A 163 2.73 -24.69 8.62
CA ILE A 163 3.11 -25.26 7.33
C ILE A 163 3.64 -26.69 7.55
N ASN A 164 3.02 -27.67 6.91
CA ASN A 164 3.41 -29.08 6.99
C ASN A 164 3.48 -29.62 8.45
N GLY A 165 2.61 -29.09 9.33
CA GLY A 165 2.56 -29.49 10.75
C GLY A 165 3.66 -28.87 11.63
N LYS A 166 4.41 -27.91 11.12
CA LYS A 166 5.38 -27.09 11.87
C LYS A 166 4.91 -25.64 11.92
N THR A 167 5.05 -25.01 13.07
CA THR A 167 4.80 -23.59 13.27
C THR A 167 6.03 -22.77 12.91
N TYR A 168 5.88 -21.80 12.03
CA TYR A 168 6.90 -20.81 11.70
C TYR A 168 6.48 -19.46 12.24
N THR A 169 7.41 -18.74 12.84
CA THR A 169 7.23 -17.32 13.15
C THR A 169 7.40 -16.51 11.87
N VAL A 170 6.54 -15.51 11.63
CA VAL A 170 6.73 -14.56 10.54
C VAL A 170 7.04 -13.19 11.14
N ARG A 171 8.10 -12.55 10.67
CA ARG A 171 8.58 -11.27 11.23
C ARG A 171 8.83 -10.25 10.15
N GLU A 172 8.24 -9.06 10.30
CA GLU A 172 8.64 -7.90 9.52
C GLU A 172 9.93 -7.32 10.10
N LEU A 173 11.06 -7.56 9.42
CA LEU A 173 12.36 -7.08 9.85
C LEU A 173 12.48 -5.56 9.69
N ALA A 174 11.99 -5.03 8.57
CA ALA A 174 11.94 -3.60 8.31
C ALA A 174 10.90 -3.26 7.24
N SER A 175 10.39 -2.03 7.30
CA SER A 175 9.66 -1.42 6.20
C SER A 175 10.02 0.07 6.08
N GLN A 176 9.97 0.61 4.88
CA GLN A 176 10.31 1.99 4.63
C GLN A 176 9.52 2.54 3.45
N GLU A 177 9.18 3.84 3.52
CA GLU A 177 8.65 4.59 2.37
C GLU A 177 9.77 4.80 1.35
N MET A 178 9.53 4.39 0.10
CA MET A 178 10.49 4.57 -0.99
C MET A 178 10.37 5.97 -1.56
N LYS A 179 10.96 6.92 -0.83
CA LYS A 179 10.96 8.34 -1.11
C LYS A 179 12.38 8.83 -1.34
N ASN A 180 12.61 9.50 -2.45
CA ASN A 180 13.91 10.04 -2.78
C ASN A 180 14.16 11.41 -2.11
N SER A 181 15.37 11.93 -2.27
CA SER A 181 15.79 13.21 -1.67
C SER A 181 15.03 14.44 -2.20
N SER A 182 14.39 14.33 -3.36
CA SER A 182 13.53 15.38 -3.90
C SER A 182 12.10 15.32 -3.37
N GLY A 183 11.75 14.29 -2.58
CA GLY A 183 10.43 14.08 -2.01
C GLY A 183 9.50 13.24 -2.90
N ALA A 184 9.94 12.76 -4.06
CA ALA A 184 9.15 11.87 -4.89
C ALA A 184 9.09 10.48 -4.26
N THR A 185 7.87 9.93 -4.18
CA THR A 185 7.54 8.61 -3.62
C THR A 185 7.49 7.54 -4.72
N TRP A 186 7.34 6.27 -4.35
CA TRP A 186 7.37 5.12 -5.28
C TRP A 186 8.69 5.00 -6.06
N ASP A 187 9.77 5.49 -5.46
CA ASP A 187 11.06 5.61 -6.13
C ASP A 187 11.81 4.28 -6.18
N ALA A 188 11.96 3.74 -7.39
CA ALA A 188 12.60 2.45 -7.63
C ALA A 188 14.10 2.47 -7.30
N ALA A 189 14.80 3.60 -7.52
CA ALA A 189 16.23 3.70 -7.20
C ALA A 189 16.44 3.67 -5.68
N THR A 190 15.60 4.37 -4.92
CA THR A 190 15.59 4.29 -3.45
C THR A 190 15.35 2.86 -2.97
N ALA A 191 14.39 2.13 -3.57
CA ALA A 191 14.11 0.74 -3.22
C ALA A 191 15.34 -0.17 -3.45
N GLY A 192 16.00 -0.05 -4.61
CA GLY A 192 17.21 -0.80 -4.91
C GLY A 192 18.38 -0.50 -3.95
N ASN A 193 18.54 0.75 -3.52
CA ASN A 193 19.56 1.10 -2.51
C ASN A 193 19.17 0.57 -1.12
N THR A 194 17.89 0.62 -0.79
CA THR A 194 17.37 0.20 0.53
C THR A 194 17.55 -1.29 0.76
N ILE A 195 17.33 -2.14 -0.25
CA ILE A 195 17.53 -3.59 -0.08
C ILE A 195 18.99 -3.91 0.25
N GLY A 196 19.96 -3.22 -0.33
CA GLY A 196 21.37 -3.37 0.01
C GLY A 196 21.67 -3.03 1.48
N THR A 197 21.00 -2.00 2.02
CA THR A 197 21.10 -1.63 3.43
C THR A 197 20.47 -2.70 4.33
N TRP A 198 19.31 -3.21 3.96
CA TRP A 198 18.60 -4.23 4.73
C TRP A 198 19.33 -5.56 4.75
N THR A 199 19.84 -6.01 3.61
CA THR A 199 20.65 -7.25 3.54
C THR A 199 21.96 -7.12 4.31
N ALA A 200 22.57 -5.95 4.34
CA ALA A 200 23.75 -5.70 5.17
C ALA A 200 23.43 -5.72 6.68
N SER A 201 22.21 -5.32 7.07
CA SER A 201 21.78 -5.26 8.46
C SER A 201 21.26 -6.59 9.01
N PHE A 202 20.51 -7.32 8.19
CA PHE A 202 19.79 -8.53 8.61
C PHE A 202 20.40 -9.83 8.03
N GLY A 203 21.24 -9.74 7.01
CA GLY A 203 21.92 -10.90 6.42
C GLY A 203 20.92 -11.98 5.97
N ASP A 204 21.16 -13.19 6.45
CA ASP A 204 20.38 -14.39 6.10
C ASP A 204 19.00 -14.45 6.80
N GLU A 205 18.66 -13.46 7.62
CA GLU A 205 17.30 -13.33 8.19
C GLU A 205 16.28 -12.81 7.14
N VAL A 206 16.73 -12.23 6.02
CA VAL A 206 15.83 -11.76 4.97
C VAL A 206 15.47 -12.91 4.03
N ASP A 207 14.29 -13.46 4.17
CA ASP A 207 13.78 -14.55 3.32
C ASP A 207 12.85 -14.06 2.22
N VAL A 208 12.10 -12.98 2.47
CA VAL A 208 11.08 -12.45 1.56
C VAL A 208 11.20 -10.94 1.41
N VAL A 209 11.06 -10.47 0.18
CA VAL A 209 10.91 -9.05 -0.14
C VAL A 209 9.50 -8.80 -0.63
N ALA A 210 8.75 -7.96 0.07
CA ALA A 210 7.46 -7.48 -0.35
C ALA A 210 7.57 -6.03 -0.85
N SER A 211 6.78 -5.67 -1.86
CA SER A 211 6.78 -4.32 -2.43
C SER A 211 5.39 -3.88 -2.82
N ASN A 212 5.06 -2.61 -2.60
CA ASN A 212 3.77 -2.07 -2.97
C ASN A 212 3.58 -1.93 -4.49
N ASN A 213 4.63 -1.93 -5.30
CA ASN A 213 4.54 -1.96 -6.76
C ASN A 213 5.67 -2.77 -7.41
N ASP A 214 5.50 -3.07 -8.68
CA ASP A 214 6.43 -3.83 -9.51
C ASP A 214 7.75 -3.11 -9.76
N GLY A 215 7.74 -1.81 -10.03
CA GLY A 215 8.95 -1.03 -10.30
C GLY A 215 9.94 -1.06 -9.13
N MET A 216 9.47 -0.85 -7.90
CA MET A 216 10.29 -0.96 -6.70
C MET A 216 10.74 -2.41 -6.47
N GLY A 217 9.81 -3.38 -6.60
CA GLY A 217 10.12 -4.80 -6.44
C GLY A 217 11.19 -5.29 -7.41
N MET A 218 11.10 -4.93 -8.68
CA MET A 218 12.10 -5.28 -9.69
C MET A 218 13.46 -4.62 -9.41
N SER A 219 13.47 -3.38 -8.93
CA SER A 219 14.72 -2.71 -8.56
C SER A 219 15.40 -3.40 -7.38
N MET A 220 14.63 -3.81 -6.37
CA MET A 220 15.14 -4.59 -5.25
C MET A 220 15.66 -5.96 -5.68
N PHE A 221 14.92 -6.68 -6.52
CA PHE A 221 15.33 -7.97 -7.07
C PHE A 221 16.66 -7.90 -7.82
N ASN A 222 16.84 -6.86 -8.62
CA ASN A 222 18.10 -6.68 -9.38
C ASN A 222 19.28 -6.28 -8.50
N ALA A 223 19.03 -5.71 -7.33
CA ALA A 223 20.05 -5.23 -6.41
C ALA A 223 20.40 -6.24 -5.30
N TRP A 224 19.54 -7.23 -5.06
CA TRP A 224 19.72 -8.30 -4.09
C TRP A 224 20.44 -9.49 -4.71
#